data_ef776cdd559451ba76f924cd38f5a2a3
#
_entry.id   ef776cdd559451ba76f924cd38f5a2a3
#
_cell.length_a   1.000
_cell.length_b   1.000
_cell.length_c   1.000
_cell.angle_alpha   90.00
_cell.angle_beta   90.00
_cell.angle_gamma   90.00
#
_symmetry.space_group_name_H-M   'P 1'
#
loop_
_entity.id
_entity.type
_entity.pdbx_description
1 polymer ?
#
loop_
_entity_poly.entity_id
_entity_poly.type
_entity_poly.pdbx_seq_one_letter_code
_entity_poly.pdbx_strand_id
1 'polypeptide(L)'
;MKKTGIIKAMLLCKKYEKMSQEQRDELRIQRLHRLVKYARENSPYYSQLYSDLPADFTLQDLPATDKRTLMENWDDWVCDDSLKLADVEKFMGNPDNIGAFFNKKYMVITTSGSTGNPLVAVLDKTANNIMGGISASRSYARKQDLKAFMKNGKKTMAVFADGGFYLGNSSVRSRLKTMPWKKKQMGVSSALYPMEDIVKQLNDFQPAMLGGYPSHLELLAEEAQKGRLNISPVVIMTGGEYLSDNVRKKLADTFNCYVQTSYSCTEGGAVACECTNQHFHINDDWLIVEPVDANGNPVPDGVLSDKILLTNLYNYTQPFIRYEVTDRVIMHHEACGCGNPSPWIELEGRTDDITAFVQDDKVIKIAPLAIYAVLKEVHSLRRFQVLVCSENRVEMRIEQMDNCDRLVTFEQASAHLKNFLATQGITDVNVILSDTLPQQHPVSGKFKHVVNMQNI
;
A
#
# COMPACT_ATOMS: atom_id res chain seq x y z
N MET A 1 -15.06 -21.11 -6.29
CA MET A 1 -14.10 -20.92 -7.41
C MET A 1 -13.27 -22.19 -7.64
N LYS A 2 -12.89 -22.55 -8.89
CA LYS A 2 -11.96 -23.70 -9.12
C LYS A 2 -10.60 -23.40 -8.46
N LYS A 3 -10.03 -24.36 -7.75
CA LYS A 3 -8.69 -24.24 -7.13
C LYS A 3 -7.67 -23.70 -8.14
N THR A 4 -7.11 -22.54 -7.87
CA THR A 4 -6.13 -21.85 -8.73
C THR A 4 -4.79 -21.79 -8.00
N GLY A 5 -3.76 -22.36 -8.59
CA GLY A 5 -2.39 -22.23 -8.10
C GLY A 5 -1.71 -20.98 -8.69
N ILE A 6 -0.58 -20.57 -8.11
CA ILE A 6 0.19 -19.36 -8.49
C ILE A 6 0.52 -19.35 -9.99
N ILE A 7 1.02 -20.46 -10.55
CA ILE A 7 1.39 -20.55 -11.99
C ILE A 7 0.16 -20.32 -12.87
N LYS A 8 -0.98 -20.92 -12.52
CA LYS A 8 -2.22 -20.71 -13.28
C LYS A 8 -2.69 -19.28 -13.21
N ALA A 9 -2.58 -18.63 -12.02
CA ALA A 9 -2.91 -17.23 -11.87
C ALA A 9 -2.01 -16.33 -12.75
N MET A 10 -0.71 -16.57 -12.78
CA MET A 10 0.23 -15.87 -13.69
C MET A 10 -0.16 -16.04 -15.17
N LEU A 11 -0.55 -17.24 -15.58
CA LEU A 11 -0.96 -17.50 -16.96
C LEU A 11 -2.28 -16.77 -17.29
N LEU A 12 -3.20 -16.66 -16.34
CA LEU A 12 -4.44 -15.90 -16.49
C LEU A 12 -4.17 -14.41 -16.67
N CYS A 13 -3.26 -13.82 -15.87
CA CYS A 13 -2.84 -12.42 -16.04
C CYS A 13 -2.25 -12.18 -17.44
N LYS A 14 -1.33 -13.04 -17.89
CA LYS A 14 -0.74 -12.94 -19.24
C LYS A 14 -1.76 -13.15 -20.38
N LYS A 15 -2.78 -13.97 -20.15
CA LYS A 15 -3.87 -14.13 -21.12
C LYS A 15 -4.70 -12.87 -21.21
N TYR A 16 -5.03 -12.27 -20.06
CA TYR A 16 -5.82 -11.05 -19.99
C TYR A 16 -5.15 -9.88 -20.74
N GLU A 17 -3.86 -9.69 -20.60
CA GLU A 17 -3.08 -8.65 -21.30
C GLU A 17 -3.16 -8.74 -22.84
N LYS A 18 -3.55 -9.90 -23.37
CA LYS A 18 -3.69 -10.15 -24.83
C LYS A 18 -5.14 -10.09 -25.33
N MET A 19 -6.12 -9.87 -24.45
CA MET A 19 -7.52 -9.79 -24.80
C MET A 19 -7.86 -8.44 -25.42
N SER A 20 -8.88 -8.39 -26.28
CA SER A 20 -9.49 -7.11 -26.70
C SER A 20 -10.16 -6.42 -25.51
N GLN A 21 -10.48 -5.13 -25.64
CA GLN A 21 -11.18 -4.39 -24.59
C GLN A 21 -12.51 -5.06 -24.25
N GLU A 22 -13.32 -5.44 -25.25
CA GLU A 22 -14.61 -6.09 -25.08
C GLU A 22 -14.47 -7.41 -24.29
N GLN A 23 -13.45 -8.21 -24.61
CA GLN A 23 -13.19 -9.48 -23.91
C GLN A 23 -12.78 -9.26 -22.45
N ARG A 24 -12.05 -8.18 -22.17
CA ARG A 24 -11.66 -7.81 -20.80
C ARG A 24 -12.87 -7.35 -20.00
N ASP A 25 -13.71 -6.50 -20.59
CA ASP A 25 -14.92 -5.99 -19.95
C ASP A 25 -15.91 -7.13 -19.66
N GLU A 26 -16.13 -8.01 -20.63
CA GLU A 26 -16.96 -9.19 -20.43
C GLU A 26 -16.44 -10.09 -19.30
N LEU A 27 -15.13 -10.33 -19.24
CA LEU A 27 -14.53 -11.14 -18.19
C LEU A 27 -14.68 -10.50 -16.80
N ARG A 28 -14.54 -9.16 -16.68
CA ARG A 28 -14.74 -8.43 -15.42
C ARG A 28 -16.20 -8.53 -14.97
N ILE A 29 -17.15 -8.30 -15.88
CA ILE A 29 -18.59 -8.43 -15.60
C ILE A 29 -18.90 -9.85 -15.14
N GLN A 30 -18.45 -10.88 -15.86
CA GLN A 30 -18.65 -12.27 -15.47
C GLN A 30 -18.07 -12.60 -14.08
N ARG A 31 -16.89 -12.03 -13.73
CA ARG A 31 -16.29 -12.21 -12.41
C ARG A 31 -17.10 -11.51 -11.33
N LEU A 32 -17.56 -10.29 -11.58
CA LEU A 32 -18.40 -9.52 -10.66
C LEU A 32 -19.71 -10.27 -10.37
N HIS A 33 -20.46 -10.64 -11.39
CA HIS A 33 -21.71 -11.37 -11.22
C HIS A 33 -21.52 -12.68 -10.44
N ARG A 34 -20.43 -13.40 -10.71
CA ARG A 34 -20.11 -14.64 -9.99
C ARG A 34 -19.78 -14.38 -8.52
N LEU A 35 -19.04 -13.30 -8.21
CA LEU A 35 -18.69 -12.92 -6.83
C LEU A 35 -19.95 -12.52 -6.06
N VAL A 36 -20.77 -11.62 -6.63
CA VAL A 36 -22.01 -11.12 -6.01
C VAL A 36 -22.99 -12.26 -5.78
N LYS A 37 -23.20 -13.14 -6.78
CA LYS A 37 -24.03 -14.34 -6.60
C LYS A 37 -23.53 -15.21 -5.45
N TYR A 38 -22.23 -15.49 -5.40
CA TYR A 38 -21.63 -16.30 -4.34
C TYR A 38 -21.77 -15.63 -2.97
N ALA A 39 -21.50 -14.33 -2.87
CA ALA A 39 -21.63 -13.57 -1.64
C ALA A 39 -23.09 -13.59 -1.12
N ARG A 40 -24.07 -13.38 -2.01
CA ARG A 40 -25.50 -13.45 -1.69
C ARG A 40 -25.94 -14.83 -1.18
N GLU A 41 -25.35 -15.90 -1.73
CA GLU A 41 -25.69 -17.28 -1.35
C GLU A 41 -25.00 -17.77 -0.07
N ASN A 42 -23.86 -17.17 0.32
CA ASN A 42 -22.99 -17.72 1.38
C ASN A 42 -22.65 -16.73 2.50
N SER A 43 -23.03 -15.45 2.40
CA SER A 43 -22.82 -14.46 3.45
C SER A 43 -24.18 -13.92 3.91
N PRO A 44 -24.55 -14.11 5.20
CA PRO A 44 -25.79 -13.53 5.74
C PRO A 44 -25.88 -12.02 5.51
N TYR A 45 -24.78 -11.28 5.69
CA TYR A 45 -24.70 -9.85 5.46
C TYR A 45 -25.06 -9.49 4.00
N TYR A 46 -24.41 -10.13 3.02
CA TYR A 46 -24.69 -9.84 1.61
C TYR A 46 -26.03 -10.43 1.12
N SER A 47 -26.50 -11.50 1.74
CA SER A 47 -27.85 -12.03 1.48
C SER A 47 -28.92 -10.99 1.79
N GLN A 48 -28.77 -10.29 2.92
CA GLN A 48 -29.68 -9.22 3.34
C GLN A 48 -29.48 -7.96 2.47
N LEU A 49 -28.21 -7.51 2.31
CA LEU A 49 -27.89 -6.28 1.56
C LEU A 49 -28.36 -6.34 0.10
N TYR A 50 -28.36 -7.52 -0.50
CA TYR A 50 -28.71 -7.73 -1.92
C TYR A 50 -30.06 -8.44 -2.09
N SER A 51 -30.97 -8.37 -1.09
CA SER A 51 -32.31 -9.02 -1.16
C SER A 51 -33.08 -8.60 -2.40
N ASP A 52 -33.07 -7.31 -2.70
CA ASP A 52 -33.85 -6.68 -3.76
C ASP A 52 -33.03 -6.44 -5.05
N LEU A 53 -31.79 -6.95 -5.11
CA LEU A 53 -30.91 -6.75 -6.27
C LEU A 53 -31.45 -7.55 -7.47
N PRO A 54 -31.70 -6.88 -8.63
CA PRO A 54 -32.21 -7.55 -9.84
C PRO A 54 -31.16 -8.54 -10.40
N ALA A 55 -31.61 -9.47 -11.23
CA ALA A 55 -30.73 -10.50 -11.82
C ALA A 55 -29.72 -9.91 -12.83
N ASP A 56 -30.08 -8.82 -13.48
CA ASP A 56 -29.33 -8.09 -14.51
C ASP A 56 -28.62 -6.84 -13.95
N PHE A 57 -28.33 -6.83 -12.65
CA PHE A 57 -27.69 -5.72 -11.97
C PHE A 57 -26.36 -5.31 -12.63
N THR A 58 -26.06 -4.04 -12.52
CA THR A 58 -24.78 -3.44 -12.89
C THR A 58 -23.91 -3.18 -11.63
N LEU A 59 -22.67 -2.78 -11.81
CA LEU A 59 -21.79 -2.41 -10.70
C LEU A 59 -22.38 -1.26 -9.86
N GLN A 60 -23.04 -0.30 -10.52
CA GLN A 60 -23.63 0.89 -9.90
C GLN A 60 -24.87 0.60 -9.04
N ASP A 61 -25.54 -0.52 -9.29
CA ASP A 61 -26.69 -0.96 -8.48
C ASP A 61 -26.27 -1.55 -7.13
N LEU A 62 -24.97 -1.86 -6.96
CA LEU A 62 -24.43 -2.40 -5.72
C LEU A 62 -24.15 -1.26 -4.72
N PRO A 63 -24.69 -1.29 -3.49
CA PRO A 63 -24.37 -0.31 -2.47
C PRO A 63 -22.88 -0.37 -2.08
N ALA A 64 -22.30 0.79 -1.74
CA ALA A 64 -20.98 0.86 -1.19
C ALA A 64 -20.96 0.26 0.24
N THR A 65 -19.82 -0.32 0.62
CA THR A 65 -19.57 -0.86 1.96
C THR A 65 -18.37 -0.17 2.58
N ASP A 66 -18.35 -0.07 3.90
CA ASP A 66 -17.27 0.58 4.65
C ASP A 66 -16.70 -0.33 5.74
N LYS A 67 -15.52 0.04 6.22
CA LYS A 67 -14.79 -0.72 7.23
C LYS A 67 -15.59 -0.93 8.51
N ARG A 68 -16.24 0.11 9.02
CA ARG A 68 -16.95 0.04 10.31
C ARG A 68 -18.10 -0.93 10.21
N THR A 69 -18.95 -0.76 9.22
CA THR A 69 -20.13 -1.61 8.99
C THR A 69 -19.72 -3.07 8.81
N LEU A 70 -18.68 -3.34 8.00
CA LEU A 70 -18.26 -4.72 7.76
C LEU A 70 -17.59 -5.35 8.99
N MET A 71 -16.83 -4.61 9.79
CA MET A 71 -16.23 -5.14 11.00
C MET A 71 -17.26 -5.37 12.13
N GLU A 72 -18.29 -4.53 12.25
CA GLU A 72 -19.42 -4.73 13.17
C GLU A 72 -20.23 -5.98 12.82
N ASN A 73 -20.25 -6.38 11.55
CA ASN A 73 -20.94 -7.56 11.02
C ASN A 73 -19.99 -8.68 10.57
N TRP A 74 -18.77 -8.77 11.14
CA TRP A 74 -17.69 -9.59 10.59
C TRP A 74 -18.09 -11.07 10.41
N ASP A 75 -18.77 -11.66 11.39
CA ASP A 75 -19.19 -13.06 11.39
C ASP A 75 -20.27 -13.38 10.33
N ASP A 76 -21.09 -12.39 9.97
CA ASP A 76 -22.12 -12.48 8.93
C ASP A 76 -21.57 -12.05 7.55
N TRP A 77 -20.47 -11.29 7.52
CA TRP A 77 -19.82 -10.86 6.29
C TRP A 77 -19.05 -12.00 5.61
N VAL A 78 -18.34 -12.83 6.38
CA VAL A 78 -17.56 -13.94 5.80
C VAL A 78 -18.47 -15.03 5.23
N CYS A 79 -18.01 -15.67 4.13
CA CYS A 79 -18.75 -16.73 3.43
C CYS A 79 -18.41 -18.14 3.93
N ASP A 80 -17.95 -18.29 5.14
CA ASP A 80 -17.67 -19.60 5.78
C ASP A 80 -18.05 -19.52 7.26
N ASP A 81 -19.16 -20.15 7.62
CA ASP A 81 -19.76 -20.13 8.97
C ASP A 81 -18.82 -20.64 10.07
N SER A 82 -17.79 -21.38 9.69
CA SER A 82 -16.75 -21.85 10.63
C SER A 82 -15.75 -20.78 11.04
N LEU A 83 -15.81 -19.59 10.40
CA LEU A 83 -15.00 -18.43 10.76
C LEU A 83 -15.73 -17.57 11.77
N LYS A 84 -15.07 -17.26 12.89
CA LYS A 84 -15.53 -16.30 13.89
C LYS A 84 -14.41 -15.32 14.20
N LEU A 85 -14.74 -14.01 14.25
CA LEU A 85 -13.76 -12.97 14.52
C LEU A 85 -12.96 -13.23 15.80
N ALA A 86 -13.64 -13.60 16.86
CA ALA A 86 -13.01 -13.90 18.17
C ALA A 86 -11.95 -15.01 18.07
N ASP A 87 -12.18 -16.05 17.26
CA ASP A 87 -11.21 -17.12 17.06
C ASP A 87 -10.01 -16.66 16.21
N VAL A 88 -10.25 -15.81 15.21
CA VAL A 88 -9.21 -15.21 14.39
C VAL A 88 -8.35 -14.25 15.23
N GLU A 89 -8.95 -13.42 16.07
CA GLU A 89 -8.24 -12.53 17.00
C GLU A 89 -7.41 -13.30 18.02
N LYS A 90 -7.96 -14.36 18.57
CA LYS A 90 -7.21 -15.29 19.46
C LYS A 90 -5.99 -15.89 18.73
N PHE A 91 -6.16 -16.30 17.47
CA PHE A 91 -5.04 -16.79 16.65
C PHE A 91 -3.99 -15.71 16.42
N MET A 92 -4.41 -14.46 16.19
CA MET A 92 -3.54 -13.31 15.99
C MET A 92 -2.80 -12.91 17.29
N GLY A 93 -3.32 -13.21 18.45
CA GLY A 93 -2.67 -12.95 19.74
C GLY A 93 -1.30 -13.64 19.91
N ASN A 94 -0.97 -14.63 19.05
CA ASN A 94 0.35 -15.26 19.04
C ASN A 94 1.15 -14.82 17.80
N PRO A 95 2.25 -14.04 17.96
CA PRO A 95 3.11 -13.59 16.86
C PRO A 95 3.71 -14.71 16.01
N ASP A 96 3.91 -15.91 16.57
CA ASP A 96 4.40 -17.08 15.82
C ASP A 96 3.43 -17.54 14.72
N ASN A 97 2.18 -17.14 14.83
CA ASN A 97 1.16 -17.43 13.81
C ASN A 97 1.25 -16.52 12.57
N ILE A 98 2.06 -15.46 12.58
CA ILE A 98 2.23 -14.60 11.40
C ILE A 98 2.67 -15.44 10.20
N GLY A 99 1.90 -15.39 9.11
CA GLY A 99 2.09 -16.20 7.91
C GLY A 99 1.70 -17.69 8.06
N ALA A 100 1.23 -18.13 9.22
CA ALA A 100 0.56 -19.43 9.33
C ALA A 100 -0.88 -19.35 8.80
N PHE A 101 -1.44 -20.51 8.43
CA PHE A 101 -2.82 -20.57 7.99
C PHE A 101 -3.73 -20.91 9.17
N PHE A 102 -4.63 -20.00 9.54
CA PHE A 102 -5.72 -20.26 10.47
C PHE A 102 -6.56 -21.45 9.96
N ASN A 103 -6.87 -22.39 10.83
CA ASN A 103 -7.54 -23.65 10.50
C ASN A 103 -6.91 -24.40 9.31
N LYS A 104 -5.59 -24.23 9.05
CA LYS A 104 -4.85 -24.79 7.89
C LYS A 104 -5.40 -24.36 6.52
N LYS A 105 -6.30 -23.37 6.49
CA LYS A 105 -7.06 -22.97 5.29
C LYS A 105 -6.89 -21.48 4.96
N TYR A 106 -6.87 -20.59 5.96
CA TYR A 106 -6.96 -19.15 5.77
C TYR A 106 -5.69 -18.41 6.17
N MET A 107 -5.17 -17.59 5.28
CA MET A 107 -4.18 -16.57 5.64
C MET A 107 -4.91 -15.40 6.29
N VAL A 108 -4.42 -14.95 7.43
CA VAL A 108 -4.93 -13.77 8.15
C VAL A 108 -4.02 -12.59 7.87
N ILE A 109 -4.62 -11.44 7.56
CA ILE A 109 -3.92 -10.17 7.38
C ILE A 109 -4.71 -9.03 8.04
N THR A 110 -3.99 -7.97 8.45
CA THR A 110 -4.61 -6.80 9.08
C THR A 110 -4.08 -5.49 8.51
N THR A 111 -4.86 -4.43 8.64
CA THR A 111 -4.35 -3.07 8.51
C THR A 111 -3.57 -2.68 9.76
N SER A 112 -2.74 -1.63 9.66
CA SER A 112 -1.92 -1.13 10.78
C SER A 112 -2.73 -0.50 11.92
N GLY A 113 -4.03 -0.27 11.72
CA GLY A 113 -4.92 0.25 12.76
C GLY A 113 -4.61 1.67 13.23
N SER A 114 -3.98 2.49 12.38
CA SER A 114 -3.66 3.91 12.70
C SER A 114 -4.88 4.75 13.11
N THR A 115 -6.10 4.26 12.87
CA THR A 115 -7.38 4.88 13.24
C THR A 115 -8.09 4.14 14.41
N GLY A 116 -7.37 3.34 15.21
CA GLY A 116 -7.89 2.66 16.40
C GLY A 116 -8.46 1.26 16.16
N ASN A 117 -9.21 1.03 15.09
CA ASN A 117 -9.81 -0.28 14.79
C ASN A 117 -9.18 -0.89 13.52
N PRO A 118 -8.27 -1.89 13.63
CA PRO A 118 -7.70 -2.54 12.46
C PRO A 118 -8.76 -3.36 11.70
N LEU A 119 -8.69 -3.36 10.37
CA LEU A 119 -9.42 -4.33 9.57
C LEU A 119 -8.77 -5.71 9.74
N VAL A 120 -9.57 -6.74 9.99
CA VAL A 120 -9.14 -8.14 9.99
C VAL A 120 -9.66 -8.81 8.73
N ALA A 121 -8.74 -9.20 7.85
CA ALA A 121 -9.07 -9.85 6.59
C ALA A 121 -8.52 -11.29 6.52
N VAL A 122 -9.29 -12.16 5.87
CA VAL A 122 -8.96 -13.57 5.65
C VAL A 122 -9.00 -13.91 4.17
N LEU A 123 -8.01 -14.69 3.74
CA LEU A 123 -7.91 -15.18 2.36
C LEU A 123 -7.72 -16.69 2.37
N ASP A 124 -8.53 -17.41 1.57
CA ASP A 124 -8.27 -18.83 1.37
C ASP A 124 -7.00 -19.06 0.52
N LYS A 125 -6.58 -20.31 0.41
CA LYS A 125 -5.40 -20.67 -0.38
C LYS A 125 -5.52 -20.26 -1.86
N THR A 126 -6.73 -20.22 -2.40
CA THR A 126 -6.98 -19.82 -3.80
C THR A 126 -6.78 -18.33 -3.99
N ALA A 127 -7.37 -17.51 -3.12
CA ALA A 127 -7.21 -16.06 -3.11
C ALA A 127 -5.73 -15.67 -2.89
N ASN A 128 -5.07 -16.30 -1.91
CA ASN A 128 -3.63 -16.09 -1.66
C ASN A 128 -2.75 -16.47 -2.87
N ASN A 129 -3.08 -17.56 -3.58
CA ASN A 129 -2.38 -17.95 -4.79
C ASN A 129 -2.60 -16.99 -5.96
N ILE A 130 -3.82 -16.46 -6.11
CA ILE A 130 -4.12 -15.45 -7.15
C ILE A 130 -3.34 -14.16 -6.86
N MET A 131 -3.39 -13.65 -5.64
CA MET A 131 -2.61 -12.48 -5.22
C MET A 131 -1.10 -12.70 -5.48
N GLY A 132 -0.59 -13.87 -5.12
CA GLY A 132 0.79 -14.25 -5.41
C GLY A 132 1.11 -14.34 -6.91
N GLY A 133 0.17 -14.77 -7.72
CA GLY A 133 0.28 -14.85 -9.18
C GLY A 133 0.29 -13.47 -9.85
N ILE A 134 -0.57 -12.56 -9.40
CA ILE A 134 -0.58 -11.14 -9.82
C ILE A 134 0.79 -10.52 -9.54
N SER A 135 1.24 -10.57 -8.28
CA SER A 135 2.54 -10.04 -7.88
C SER A 135 3.68 -10.65 -8.72
N ALA A 136 3.72 -11.97 -8.88
CA ALA A 136 4.80 -12.64 -9.63
C ALA A 136 4.79 -12.32 -11.14
N SER A 137 3.62 -12.03 -11.74
CA SER A 137 3.52 -11.72 -13.17
C SER A 137 3.83 -10.25 -13.49
N ARG A 138 3.61 -9.33 -12.55
CA ARG A 138 3.66 -7.87 -12.76
C ARG A 138 4.69 -7.13 -11.91
N SER A 139 5.49 -7.87 -11.11
CA SER A 139 6.54 -7.26 -10.27
C SER A 139 7.75 -6.72 -11.05
N TYR A 140 7.83 -6.92 -12.37
CA TYR A 140 8.96 -6.45 -13.17
C TYR A 140 8.46 -5.63 -14.34
N ALA A 141 8.59 -4.32 -14.28
CA ALA A 141 8.29 -3.43 -15.40
C ALA A 141 9.18 -3.72 -16.60
N ARG A 142 10.46 -4.11 -16.36
CA ARG A 142 11.44 -4.38 -17.40
C ARG A 142 11.78 -5.87 -17.46
N LYS A 143 11.60 -6.47 -18.64
CA LYS A 143 11.94 -7.91 -18.88
C LYS A 143 13.40 -8.25 -18.61
N GLN A 144 14.31 -7.29 -18.79
CA GLN A 144 15.74 -7.47 -18.51
C GLN A 144 16.01 -7.69 -17.01
N ASP A 145 15.27 -7.01 -16.13
CA ASP A 145 15.43 -7.15 -14.68
C ASP A 145 14.95 -8.53 -14.21
N LEU A 146 13.87 -9.03 -14.77
CA LEU A 146 13.44 -10.41 -14.53
C LEU A 146 14.52 -11.42 -14.98
N LYS A 147 15.12 -11.23 -16.14
CA LYS A 147 16.22 -12.09 -16.62
C LYS A 147 17.43 -12.01 -15.70
N ALA A 148 17.82 -10.81 -15.28
CA ALA A 148 18.92 -10.59 -14.33
C ALA A 148 18.61 -11.24 -12.97
N PHE A 149 17.42 -11.07 -12.42
CA PHE A 149 16.97 -11.71 -11.18
C PHE A 149 17.08 -13.26 -11.28
N MET A 150 16.63 -13.84 -12.39
CA MET A 150 16.71 -15.29 -12.62
C MET A 150 18.15 -15.80 -12.65
N LYS A 151 19.09 -15.02 -13.22
CA LYS A 151 20.52 -15.35 -13.28
C LYS A 151 21.22 -15.19 -11.92
N ASN A 152 20.80 -14.23 -11.10
CA ASN A 152 21.41 -13.92 -9.79
C ASN A 152 20.77 -14.72 -8.63
N GLY A 153 20.42 -15.98 -8.86
CA GLY A 153 20.03 -16.94 -7.81
C GLY A 153 18.60 -16.75 -7.26
N LYS A 154 17.80 -15.80 -7.81
CA LYS A 154 16.40 -15.55 -7.43
C LYS A 154 16.24 -15.17 -5.95
N LYS A 155 17.26 -14.56 -5.35
CA LYS A 155 17.24 -14.18 -3.95
C LYS A 155 16.44 -12.91 -3.75
N THR A 156 15.42 -12.97 -2.92
CA THR A 156 14.57 -11.83 -2.53
C THR A 156 14.66 -11.60 -1.03
N MET A 157 14.99 -10.40 -0.61
CA MET A 157 14.91 -9.96 0.78
C MET A 157 13.99 -8.76 0.88
N ALA A 158 13.06 -8.80 1.83
CA ALA A 158 12.17 -7.68 2.11
C ALA A 158 12.45 -7.12 3.51
N VAL A 159 12.39 -5.79 3.66
CA VAL A 159 12.52 -5.10 4.94
C VAL A 159 11.16 -4.46 5.24
N PHE A 160 10.38 -5.11 6.12
CA PHE A 160 9.06 -4.67 6.52
C PHE A 160 8.89 -4.73 8.04
N ALA A 161 7.89 -4.04 8.58
CA ALA A 161 7.50 -4.26 9.97
C ALA A 161 7.05 -5.71 10.17
N ASP A 162 7.59 -6.37 11.18
CA ASP A 162 7.33 -7.79 11.47
C ASP A 162 6.42 -8.03 12.68
N GLY A 163 6.08 -6.97 13.42
CA GLY A 163 5.26 -7.04 14.64
C GLY A 163 3.77 -7.29 14.43
N GLY A 164 3.29 -7.55 13.21
CA GLY A 164 1.86 -7.73 12.94
C GLY A 164 1.56 -8.56 11.69
N PHE A 165 0.28 -8.91 11.56
CA PHE A 165 -0.26 -9.66 10.43
C PHE A 165 -0.39 -8.80 9.16
N TYR A 166 0.54 -7.88 8.92
CA TYR A 166 0.52 -7.00 7.76
C TYR A 166 0.72 -7.77 6.46
N LEU A 167 0.08 -7.31 5.39
CA LEU A 167 0.03 -7.99 4.09
C LEU A 167 1.42 -8.43 3.58
N GLY A 168 2.42 -7.54 3.58
CA GLY A 168 3.77 -7.83 3.10
C GLY A 168 4.46 -8.91 3.94
N ASN A 169 4.48 -8.72 5.27
CA ASN A 169 5.09 -9.64 6.21
C ASN A 169 4.41 -11.03 6.19
N SER A 170 3.07 -11.06 6.30
CA SER A 170 2.28 -12.30 6.26
C SER A 170 2.48 -13.07 4.94
N SER A 171 2.56 -12.37 3.80
CA SER A 171 2.76 -12.99 2.49
C SER A 171 4.11 -13.67 2.38
N VAL A 172 5.21 -13.03 2.80
CA VAL A 172 6.57 -13.63 2.76
C VAL A 172 6.66 -14.79 3.75
N ARG A 173 6.23 -14.60 5.00
CA ARG A 173 6.27 -15.64 6.03
C ARG A 173 5.41 -16.85 5.69
N SER A 174 4.23 -16.64 5.08
CA SER A 174 3.38 -17.72 4.60
C SER A 174 4.08 -18.58 3.54
N ARG A 175 4.79 -17.94 2.60
CA ARG A 175 5.60 -18.69 1.60
C ARG A 175 6.75 -19.45 2.24
N LEU A 176 7.43 -18.88 3.23
CA LEU A 176 8.52 -19.56 3.94
C LEU A 176 8.04 -20.74 4.79
N LYS A 177 6.83 -20.62 5.40
CA LYS A 177 6.21 -21.73 6.14
C LYS A 177 5.71 -22.85 5.24
N THR A 178 5.15 -22.52 4.08
CA THR A 178 4.62 -23.52 3.12
C THR A 178 5.70 -24.10 2.20
N MET A 179 6.81 -23.40 2.00
CA MET A 179 7.93 -23.79 1.14
C MET A 179 9.28 -23.60 1.86
N PRO A 180 9.58 -24.40 2.92
CA PRO A 180 10.78 -24.20 3.75
C PRO A 180 12.10 -24.25 2.97
N TRP A 181 12.14 -24.99 1.86
CA TRP A 181 13.32 -25.06 0.99
C TRP A 181 13.65 -23.73 0.31
N LYS A 182 12.72 -22.76 0.28
CA LYS A 182 12.96 -21.42 -0.26
C LYS A 182 13.65 -20.46 0.71
N LYS A 183 13.96 -20.85 1.95
CA LYS A 183 14.68 -20.00 2.92
C LYS A 183 16.04 -19.50 2.39
N LYS A 184 16.67 -20.22 1.47
CA LYS A 184 17.90 -19.77 0.79
C LYS A 184 17.65 -18.70 -0.30
N GLN A 185 16.41 -18.55 -0.74
CA GLN A 185 16.01 -17.64 -1.83
C GLN A 185 15.08 -16.52 -1.38
N MET A 186 14.48 -16.63 -0.20
CA MET A 186 13.55 -15.63 0.31
C MET A 186 13.82 -15.36 1.78
N GLY A 187 13.86 -14.08 2.13
CA GLY A 187 14.01 -13.62 3.50
C GLY A 187 13.13 -12.39 3.76
N VAL A 188 12.90 -12.14 5.04
CA VAL A 188 12.33 -10.90 5.57
C VAL A 188 13.14 -10.47 6.77
N SER A 189 13.53 -9.21 6.80
CA SER A 189 14.09 -8.54 7.97
C SER A 189 13.05 -7.59 8.56
N SER A 190 13.09 -7.41 9.87
CA SER A 190 12.23 -6.43 10.50
C SER A 190 12.76 -5.02 10.26
N ALA A 191 11.88 -4.13 9.80
CA ALA A 191 12.15 -2.70 9.74
C ALA A 191 12.28 -2.06 11.15
N LEU A 192 11.97 -2.80 12.21
CA LEU A 192 12.07 -2.36 13.61
C LEU A 192 13.38 -2.80 14.28
N TYR A 193 14.23 -3.57 13.58
CA TYR A 193 15.53 -3.96 14.09
C TYR A 193 16.54 -2.79 14.01
N PRO A 194 17.59 -2.79 14.86
CA PRO A 194 18.72 -1.88 14.69
C PRO A 194 19.28 -1.94 13.27
N MET A 195 19.65 -0.80 12.71
CA MET A 195 20.13 -0.71 11.33
C MET A 195 21.32 -1.62 11.06
N GLU A 196 22.24 -1.76 12.01
CA GLU A 196 23.40 -2.65 11.91
C GLU A 196 23.02 -4.12 11.74
N ASP A 197 21.95 -4.58 12.40
CA ASP A 197 21.44 -5.94 12.25
C ASP A 197 20.81 -6.17 10.86
N ILE A 198 20.08 -5.19 10.35
CA ILE A 198 19.51 -5.23 9.01
C ILE A 198 20.62 -5.27 7.96
N VAL A 199 21.62 -4.40 8.10
CA VAL A 199 22.81 -4.35 7.24
C VAL A 199 23.54 -5.68 7.24
N LYS A 200 23.79 -6.26 8.43
CA LYS A 200 24.42 -7.58 8.56
C LYS A 200 23.63 -8.66 7.84
N GLN A 201 22.32 -8.74 8.07
CA GLN A 201 21.45 -9.72 7.41
C GLN A 201 21.46 -9.57 5.89
N LEU A 202 21.43 -8.35 5.37
CA LEU A 202 21.49 -8.08 3.93
C LEU A 202 22.85 -8.44 3.32
N ASN A 203 23.96 -8.11 4.00
CA ASN A 203 25.29 -8.49 3.57
C ASN A 203 25.49 -10.01 3.53
N ASP A 204 24.95 -10.74 4.52
CA ASP A 204 25.03 -12.20 4.56
C ASP A 204 24.13 -12.84 3.48
N PHE A 205 22.96 -12.26 3.20
CA PHE A 205 21.99 -12.84 2.29
C PHE A 205 22.27 -12.51 0.83
N GLN A 206 22.81 -11.34 0.47
CA GLN A 206 23.07 -10.87 -0.90
C GLN A 206 21.83 -10.96 -1.81
N PRO A 207 20.80 -10.13 -1.59
CA PRO A 207 19.56 -10.19 -2.37
C PRO A 207 19.76 -9.69 -3.80
N ALA A 208 19.20 -10.42 -4.78
CA ALA A 208 19.06 -9.94 -6.15
C ALA A 208 17.84 -9.02 -6.31
N MET A 209 16.83 -9.16 -5.47
CA MET A 209 15.72 -8.23 -5.31
C MET A 209 15.65 -7.78 -3.86
N LEU A 210 15.72 -6.47 -3.64
CA LEU A 210 15.52 -5.85 -2.34
C LEU A 210 14.13 -5.19 -2.32
N GLY A 211 13.29 -5.55 -1.35
CA GLY A 211 11.97 -4.95 -1.15
C GLY A 211 11.87 -4.20 0.17
N GLY A 212 11.03 -3.16 0.25
CA GLY A 212 10.81 -2.47 1.51
C GLY A 212 10.06 -1.15 1.40
N TYR A 213 9.93 -0.48 2.53
CA TYR A 213 9.42 0.89 2.58
C TYR A 213 10.46 1.86 2.00
N PRO A 214 10.05 2.83 1.16
CA PRO A 214 10.96 3.87 0.65
C PRO A 214 11.86 4.49 1.70
N SER A 215 11.30 4.85 2.85
CA SER A 215 12.05 5.47 3.95
C SER A 215 13.15 4.58 4.54
N HIS A 216 12.90 3.28 4.67
CA HIS A 216 13.92 2.33 5.13
C HIS A 216 15.00 2.06 4.09
N LEU A 217 14.58 1.93 2.82
CA LEU A 217 15.51 1.72 1.72
C LEU A 217 16.42 2.92 1.52
N GLU A 218 15.92 4.14 1.79
CA GLU A 218 16.74 5.34 1.79
C GLU A 218 17.85 5.30 2.85
N LEU A 219 17.52 4.87 4.08
CA LEU A 219 18.53 4.67 5.15
C LEU A 219 19.55 3.59 4.75
N LEU A 220 19.10 2.50 4.11
CA LEU A 220 20.01 1.47 3.60
C LEU A 220 20.91 1.99 2.48
N ALA A 221 20.46 2.92 1.66
CA ALA A 221 21.32 3.57 0.68
C ALA A 221 22.41 4.42 1.36
N GLU A 222 22.10 5.09 2.46
CA GLU A 222 23.13 5.80 3.26
C GLU A 222 24.16 4.84 3.85
N GLU A 223 23.73 3.68 4.33
CA GLU A 223 24.65 2.64 4.82
C GLU A 223 25.57 2.11 3.70
N ALA A 224 25.03 1.99 2.48
CA ALA A 224 25.82 1.60 1.32
C ALA A 224 26.83 2.70 0.91
N GLN A 225 26.41 3.96 0.92
CA GLN A 225 27.30 5.11 0.64
C GLN A 225 28.44 5.23 1.68
N LYS A 226 28.18 4.84 2.93
CA LYS A 226 29.19 4.77 4.00
C LYS A 226 30.06 3.49 3.94
N GLY A 227 29.85 2.61 2.94
CA GLY A 227 30.58 1.37 2.76
C GLY A 227 30.26 0.24 3.75
N ARG A 228 29.19 0.38 4.57
CA ARG A 228 28.77 -0.64 5.53
C ARG A 228 27.85 -1.69 4.90
N LEU A 229 27.00 -1.28 3.96
CA LEU A 229 26.14 -2.21 3.19
C LEU A 229 26.75 -2.48 1.83
N ASN A 230 27.10 -3.74 1.57
CA ASN A 230 27.77 -4.19 0.34
C ASN A 230 26.89 -5.23 -0.39
N ILE A 231 25.84 -4.78 -1.05
CA ILE A 231 24.93 -5.61 -1.86
C ILE A 231 24.78 -5.03 -3.26
N SER A 232 24.38 -5.87 -4.22
CA SER A 232 24.18 -5.47 -5.62
C SER A 232 22.83 -6.00 -6.14
N PRO A 233 21.71 -5.49 -5.67
CA PRO A 233 20.39 -5.90 -6.15
C PRO A 233 20.23 -5.50 -7.63
N VAL A 234 19.57 -6.33 -8.42
CA VAL A 234 19.25 -6.03 -9.82
C VAL A 234 17.99 -5.20 -9.96
N VAL A 235 17.15 -5.19 -8.91
CA VAL A 235 15.93 -4.38 -8.82
C VAL A 235 15.58 -4.10 -7.36
N ILE A 236 15.10 -2.90 -7.11
CA ILE A 236 14.50 -2.51 -5.83
C ILE A 236 12.99 -2.38 -6.02
N MET A 237 12.22 -2.99 -5.10
CA MET A 237 10.75 -2.95 -5.07
C MET A 237 10.28 -2.20 -3.84
N THR A 238 9.63 -1.06 -4.03
CA THR A 238 9.07 -0.28 -2.93
C THR A 238 7.55 -0.44 -2.82
N GLY A 239 6.99 -0.11 -1.68
CA GLY A 239 5.55 -0.06 -1.47
C GLY A 239 5.18 0.29 -0.04
N GLY A 240 3.91 0.61 0.18
CA GLY A 240 3.36 0.92 1.49
C GLY A 240 3.61 2.34 1.99
N GLU A 241 4.44 3.12 1.30
CA GLU A 241 4.70 4.55 1.51
C GLU A 241 4.85 5.23 0.15
N TYR A 242 4.76 6.57 0.13
CA TYR A 242 5.05 7.36 -1.06
C TYR A 242 6.54 7.30 -1.41
N LEU A 243 6.85 7.01 -2.67
CA LEU A 243 8.20 7.05 -3.21
C LEU A 243 8.42 8.36 -3.95
N SER A 244 9.20 9.28 -3.37
CA SER A 244 9.56 10.52 -4.05
C SER A 244 10.63 10.31 -5.12
N ASP A 245 10.69 11.23 -6.11
CA ASP A 245 11.70 11.19 -7.18
C ASP A 245 13.13 11.27 -6.62
N ASN A 246 13.35 12.05 -5.57
CA ASN A 246 14.66 12.17 -4.93
C ASN A 246 15.10 10.85 -4.30
N VAL A 247 14.20 10.18 -3.57
CA VAL A 247 14.49 8.87 -2.97
C VAL A 247 14.68 7.82 -4.06
N ARG A 248 13.82 7.81 -5.09
CA ARG A 248 13.97 6.92 -6.26
C ARG A 248 15.34 7.09 -6.90
N LYS A 249 15.74 8.34 -7.18
CA LYS A 249 17.04 8.64 -7.77
C LYS A 249 18.20 8.20 -6.87
N LYS A 250 18.14 8.53 -5.58
CA LYS A 250 19.16 8.14 -4.58
C LYS A 250 19.35 6.62 -4.55
N LEU A 251 18.25 5.86 -4.52
CA LEU A 251 18.28 4.39 -4.55
C LEU A 251 18.87 3.85 -5.86
N ALA A 252 18.42 4.39 -7.01
CA ALA A 252 18.89 3.96 -8.31
C ALA A 252 20.39 4.21 -8.50
N ASP A 253 20.87 5.40 -8.12
CA ASP A 253 22.29 5.78 -8.21
C ASP A 253 23.16 4.96 -7.26
N THR A 254 22.72 4.77 -6.00
CA THR A 254 23.50 4.06 -4.97
C THR A 254 23.66 2.58 -5.32
N PHE A 255 22.61 1.92 -5.76
CA PHE A 255 22.62 0.47 -6.03
C PHE A 255 22.80 0.13 -7.52
N ASN A 256 22.90 1.13 -8.39
CA ASN A 256 23.01 0.97 -9.85
C ASN A 256 21.95 0.01 -10.41
N CYS A 257 20.68 0.16 -9.99
CA CYS A 257 19.59 -0.72 -10.38
C CYS A 257 18.28 0.05 -10.62
N TYR A 258 17.31 -0.64 -11.22
CA TYR A 258 15.97 -0.08 -11.40
C TYR A 258 15.19 -0.10 -10.09
N VAL A 259 14.51 1.00 -9.81
CA VAL A 259 13.62 1.16 -8.65
C VAL A 259 12.19 1.18 -9.16
N GLN A 260 11.38 0.24 -8.69
CA GLN A 260 9.98 0.11 -9.02
C GLN A 260 9.13 0.18 -7.75
N THR A 261 7.93 0.73 -7.86
CA THR A 261 6.99 0.76 -6.76
C THR A 261 5.68 0.04 -7.11
N SER A 262 4.87 -0.27 -6.11
CA SER A 262 3.56 -0.87 -6.28
C SER A 262 2.56 -0.29 -5.28
N TYR A 263 1.32 -0.14 -5.71
CA TYR A 263 0.21 0.21 -4.84
C TYR A 263 -0.49 -1.06 -4.35
N SER A 264 -0.60 -1.18 -3.04
CA SER A 264 -1.20 -2.35 -2.38
C SER A 264 -1.98 -1.93 -1.14
N CYS A 265 -3.10 -2.58 -0.90
CA CYS A 265 -3.89 -2.43 0.33
C CYS A 265 -4.30 -3.82 0.86
N THR A 266 -4.75 -3.88 2.10
CA THR A 266 -5.17 -5.13 2.75
C THR A 266 -6.35 -5.76 2.02
N GLU A 267 -7.28 -4.96 1.54
CA GLU A 267 -8.54 -5.34 0.91
C GLU A 267 -8.35 -5.88 -0.51
N GLY A 268 -7.40 -5.29 -1.25
CA GLY A 268 -7.16 -5.59 -2.67
C GLY A 268 -5.90 -6.42 -2.94
N GLY A 269 -5.03 -6.57 -1.94
CA GLY A 269 -3.69 -7.11 -2.19
C GLY A 269 -2.88 -6.16 -3.09
N ALA A 270 -2.30 -6.67 -4.17
CA ALA A 270 -1.63 -5.85 -5.18
C ALA A 270 -2.70 -5.16 -6.05
N VAL A 271 -2.95 -3.88 -5.83
CA VAL A 271 -3.97 -3.11 -6.56
C VAL A 271 -3.44 -2.65 -7.90
N ALA A 272 -2.27 -2.02 -7.92
CA ALA A 272 -1.65 -1.56 -9.15
C ALA A 272 -0.12 -1.75 -9.12
N CYS A 273 0.45 -1.94 -10.29
CA CYS A 273 1.89 -2.11 -10.48
C CYS A 273 2.42 -1.03 -11.43
N GLU A 274 3.55 -0.45 -11.06
CA GLU A 274 4.20 0.57 -11.85
C GLU A 274 4.79 -0.02 -13.14
N CYS A 275 4.61 0.68 -14.26
CA CYS A 275 5.22 0.35 -15.55
C CYS A 275 6.52 1.14 -15.79
N THR A 276 7.13 0.99 -16.98
CA THR A 276 8.35 1.71 -17.37
C THR A 276 8.19 3.21 -17.49
N ASN A 277 6.96 3.69 -17.65
CA ASN A 277 6.63 5.13 -17.67
C ASN A 277 6.27 5.67 -16.28
N GLN A 278 6.46 4.86 -15.24
CA GLN A 278 6.15 5.17 -13.84
C GLN A 278 4.64 5.39 -13.56
N HIS A 279 3.77 4.87 -14.43
CA HIS A 279 2.32 4.86 -14.22
C HIS A 279 1.89 3.57 -13.50
N PHE A 280 0.97 3.68 -12.55
CA PHE A 280 0.41 2.54 -11.79
C PHE A 280 -0.74 1.90 -12.56
N HIS A 281 -0.50 0.86 -13.35
CA HIS A 281 -1.55 0.10 -14.01
C HIS A 281 -2.32 -0.77 -13.02
N ILE A 282 -3.63 -0.61 -13.01
CA ILE A 282 -4.53 -1.41 -12.17
C ILE A 282 -4.49 -2.87 -12.61
N ASN A 283 -4.55 -3.79 -11.64
CA ASN A 283 -4.73 -5.22 -11.90
C ASN A 283 -6.21 -5.53 -12.16
N ASP A 284 -6.78 -4.88 -13.19
CA ASP A 284 -8.22 -4.80 -13.48
C ASP A 284 -8.83 -6.13 -13.95
N ASP A 285 -8.02 -7.13 -14.20
CA ASP A 285 -8.50 -8.51 -14.35
C ASP A 285 -9.02 -9.11 -13.02
N TRP A 286 -8.52 -8.63 -11.88
CA TRP A 286 -8.86 -9.18 -10.56
C TRP A 286 -9.45 -8.16 -9.59
N LEU A 287 -9.43 -6.89 -9.95
CA LEU A 287 -9.92 -5.80 -9.12
C LEU A 287 -10.74 -4.83 -9.97
N ILE A 288 -11.78 -4.25 -9.36
CA ILE A 288 -12.45 -3.08 -9.90
C ILE A 288 -12.14 -1.93 -8.96
N VAL A 289 -11.67 -0.82 -9.51
CA VAL A 289 -11.36 0.42 -8.79
C VAL A 289 -12.22 1.52 -9.39
N GLU A 290 -13.10 2.10 -8.57
CA GLU A 290 -14.01 3.19 -8.94
C GLU A 290 -13.58 4.46 -8.19
N PRO A 291 -12.97 5.45 -8.84
CA PRO A 291 -12.75 6.76 -8.23
C PRO A 291 -14.07 7.47 -8.01
N VAL A 292 -14.31 7.98 -6.80
CA VAL A 292 -15.57 8.65 -6.44
C VAL A 292 -15.33 9.94 -5.66
N ASP A 293 -16.33 10.83 -5.70
CA ASP A 293 -16.38 12.02 -4.85
C ASP A 293 -16.72 11.67 -3.38
N ALA A 294 -16.81 12.66 -2.52
CA ALA A 294 -17.16 12.49 -1.10
C ALA A 294 -18.54 11.81 -0.90
N ASN A 295 -19.47 12.00 -1.84
CA ASN A 295 -20.81 11.43 -1.81
C ASN A 295 -20.91 10.02 -2.42
N GLY A 296 -19.80 9.51 -2.98
CA GLY A 296 -19.76 8.20 -3.63
C GLY A 296 -20.16 8.22 -5.11
N ASN A 297 -20.29 9.40 -5.74
CA ASN A 297 -20.55 9.52 -7.16
C ASN A 297 -19.25 9.34 -7.97
N PRO A 298 -19.29 8.67 -9.14
CA PRO A 298 -18.11 8.53 -10.00
C PRO A 298 -17.54 9.88 -10.42
N VAL A 299 -16.20 10.00 -10.43
CA VAL A 299 -15.51 11.17 -10.99
C VAL A 299 -14.98 10.86 -12.38
N PRO A 300 -14.93 11.84 -13.30
CA PRO A 300 -14.38 11.67 -14.65
C PRO A 300 -12.89 11.34 -14.64
N ASP A 301 -12.38 10.78 -15.72
CA ASP A 301 -10.95 10.61 -15.97
C ASP A 301 -10.22 11.94 -15.87
N GLY A 302 -9.01 11.92 -15.35
CA GLY A 302 -8.18 13.10 -15.13
C GLY A 302 -8.60 13.97 -13.93
N VAL A 303 -9.68 13.59 -13.22
CA VAL A 303 -10.17 14.30 -12.03
C VAL A 303 -9.77 13.56 -10.76
N LEU A 304 -9.26 14.30 -9.78
CA LEU A 304 -8.87 13.75 -8.49
C LEU A 304 -10.11 13.29 -7.69
N SER A 305 -10.11 12.04 -7.26
CA SER A 305 -11.15 11.48 -6.40
C SER A 305 -10.99 11.89 -4.93
N ASP A 306 -12.07 11.83 -4.16
CA ASP A 306 -12.01 11.93 -2.70
C ASP A 306 -11.68 10.57 -2.04
N LYS A 307 -12.12 9.48 -2.65
CA LYS A 307 -11.87 8.10 -2.24
C LYS A 307 -12.04 7.15 -3.43
N ILE A 308 -11.74 5.88 -3.24
CA ILE A 308 -12.06 4.83 -4.22
C ILE A 308 -13.01 3.80 -3.63
N LEU A 309 -13.85 3.20 -4.48
CA LEU A 309 -14.57 1.98 -4.16
C LEU A 309 -13.84 0.80 -4.80
N LEU A 310 -13.45 -0.16 -3.99
CA LEU A 310 -12.67 -1.32 -4.41
C LEU A 310 -13.53 -2.58 -4.39
N THR A 311 -13.56 -3.31 -5.50
CA THR A 311 -14.14 -4.66 -5.55
C THR A 311 -13.05 -5.69 -5.83
N ASN A 312 -12.88 -6.65 -4.90
CA ASN A 312 -11.91 -7.73 -5.02
C ASN A 312 -12.56 -8.98 -5.63
N LEU A 313 -12.30 -9.23 -6.91
CA LEU A 313 -12.95 -10.29 -7.71
C LEU A 313 -12.41 -11.72 -7.42
N TYR A 314 -11.46 -11.88 -6.51
CA TYR A 314 -10.84 -13.18 -6.24
C TYR A 314 -10.96 -13.65 -4.77
N ASN A 315 -11.30 -12.79 -3.81
CA ASN A 315 -11.53 -13.20 -2.43
C ASN A 315 -13.00 -13.55 -2.19
N TYR A 316 -13.31 -14.82 -2.31
CA TYR A 316 -14.66 -15.36 -2.09
C TYR A 316 -14.94 -15.69 -0.63
N THR A 317 -13.90 -15.81 0.20
CA THR A 317 -14.06 -16.12 1.63
C THR A 317 -14.59 -14.92 2.41
N GLN A 318 -14.08 -13.75 2.09
CA GLN A 318 -14.46 -12.47 2.67
C GLN A 318 -14.56 -11.46 1.52
N PRO A 319 -15.70 -11.35 0.86
CA PRO A 319 -15.86 -10.49 -0.30
C PRO A 319 -15.77 -9.02 0.06
N PHE A 320 -14.91 -8.28 -0.63
CA PHE A 320 -14.88 -6.82 -0.63
C PHE A 320 -15.57 -6.35 -1.91
N ILE A 321 -16.77 -5.82 -1.80
CA ILE A 321 -17.58 -5.36 -2.93
C ILE A 321 -17.93 -3.90 -2.73
N ARG A 322 -17.48 -3.04 -3.64
CA ARG A 322 -17.55 -1.58 -3.56
C ARG A 322 -17.17 -1.04 -2.18
N TYR A 323 -16.06 -1.58 -1.66
CA TYR A 323 -15.53 -1.22 -0.35
C TYR A 323 -14.79 0.12 -0.40
N GLU A 324 -15.13 1.02 0.51
CA GLU A 324 -14.50 2.33 0.60
C GLU A 324 -13.05 2.25 1.07
N VAL A 325 -12.14 2.73 0.24
CA VAL A 325 -10.73 2.95 0.58
C VAL A 325 -10.46 4.46 0.48
N THR A 326 -9.88 5.02 1.51
CA THR A 326 -9.66 6.48 1.63
C THR A 326 -8.51 7.02 0.77
N ASP A 327 -7.91 6.17 -0.07
CA ASP A 327 -6.87 6.57 -1.02
C ASP A 327 -7.48 7.42 -2.15
N ARG A 328 -6.80 8.53 -2.49
CA ARG A 328 -7.21 9.48 -3.53
C ARG A 328 -6.41 9.21 -4.78
N VAL A 329 -7.10 9.08 -5.90
CA VAL A 329 -6.47 8.77 -7.19
C VAL A 329 -7.01 9.66 -8.31
N ILE A 330 -6.20 9.84 -9.35
CA ILE A 330 -6.65 10.30 -10.66
C ILE A 330 -6.62 9.09 -11.59
N MET A 331 -7.75 8.76 -12.21
CA MET A 331 -7.87 7.63 -13.13
C MET A 331 -7.64 8.07 -14.57
N HIS A 332 -7.01 7.19 -15.34
CA HIS A 332 -6.74 7.39 -16.76
C HIS A 332 -7.03 6.11 -17.54
N HIS A 333 -7.87 6.21 -18.56
CA HIS A 333 -8.18 5.11 -19.48
C HIS A 333 -7.43 5.23 -20.81
N GLU A 334 -6.80 6.39 -21.08
CA GLU A 334 -5.94 6.55 -22.26
C GLU A 334 -4.68 5.68 -22.17
N ALA A 335 -4.15 5.31 -23.32
CA ALA A 335 -2.96 4.47 -23.40
C ALA A 335 -1.72 5.19 -22.85
N CYS A 336 -1.03 4.60 -21.89
CA CYS A 336 0.19 5.16 -21.31
C CYS A 336 1.46 4.99 -22.19
N GLY A 337 1.36 4.27 -23.31
CA GLY A 337 2.49 4.03 -24.22
C GLY A 337 3.45 2.90 -23.78
N CYS A 338 3.31 2.31 -22.59
CA CYS A 338 4.16 1.21 -22.14
C CYS A 338 3.76 -0.17 -22.72
N GLY A 339 2.60 -0.24 -23.38
CA GLY A 339 2.03 -1.45 -23.97
C GLY A 339 1.15 -2.26 -23.00
N ASN A 340 0.97 -1.83 -21.75
CA ASN A 340 -0.03 -2.41 -20.85
C ASN A 340 -1.40 -1.85 -21.21
N PRO A 341 -2.41 -2.71 -21.48
CA PRO A 341 -3.74 -2.24 -21.89
C PRO A 341 -4.67 -1.86 -20.74
N SER A 342 -4.27 -2.10 -19.48
CA SER A 342 -5.10 -1.78 -18.31
C SER A 342 -5.09 -0.29 -18.01
N PRO A 343 -6.18 0.28 -17.45
CA PRO A 343 -6.18 1.65 -16.96
C PRO A 343 -5.05 1.90 -15.96
N TRP A 344 -4.66 3.15 -15.81
CA TRP A 344 -3.63 3.53 -14.84
C TRP A 344 -4.09 4.68 -13.96
N ILE A 345 -3.43 4.81 -12.82
CA ILE A 345 -3.76 5.81 -11.80
C ILE A 345 -2.52 6.58 -11.36
N GLU A 346 -2.76 7.82 -10.94
CA GLU A 346 -1.85 8.59 -10.09
C GLU A 346 -2.35 8.52 -8.65
N LEU A 347 -1.44 8.40 -7.70
CA LEU A 347 -1.75 8.31 -6.26
C LEU A 347 -1.46 9.65 -5.61
N GLU A 348 -2.50 10.29 -5.04
CA GLU A 348 -2.42 11.63 -4.44
C GLU A 348 -2.54 11.63 -2.91
N GLY A 349 -2.31 10.47 -2.29
CA GLY A 349 -2.38 10.30 -0.84
C GLY A 349 -3.75 9.81 -0.36
N ARG A 350 -4.09 10.11 0.90
CA ARG A 350 -5.30 9.60 1.56
C ARG A 350 -6.13 10.74 2.11
N THR A 351 -7.45 10.61 2.04
CA THR A 351 -8.38 11.60 2.60
C THR A 351 -8.26 11.71 4.12
N ASP A 352 -8.03 10.59 4.81
CA ASP A 352 -7.83 10.54 6.26
C ASP A 352 -6.47 11.08 6.74
N ASP A 353 -5.53 11.28 5.84
CA ASP A 353 -4.24 11.94 6.12
C ASP A 353 -4.27 13.47 5.85
N ILE A 354 -5.35 13.99 5.24
CA ILE A 354 -5.50 15.43 5.00
C ILE A 354 -5.52 16.17 6.35
N THR A 355 -4.68 17.19 6.46
CA THR A 355 -4.64 18.06 7.63
C THR A 355 -5.63 19.21 7.46
N ALA A 356 -6.27 19.62 8.55
CA ALA A 356 -7.20 20.73 8.59
C ALA A 356 -6.65 21.88 9.46
N PHE A 357 -6.72 23.10 8.93
CA PHE A 357 -6.38 24.31 9.62
C PHE A 357 -7.64 25.20 9.69
N VAL A 358 -7.76 26.03 10.70
CA VAL A 358 -8.87 26.98 10.81
C VAL A 358 -8.33 28.40 10.74
N GLN A 359 -8.89 29.20 9.84
CA GLN A 359 -8.58 30.62 9.69
C GLN A 359 -9.88 31.39 9.46
N ASP A 360 -10.18 32.37 10.29
CA ASP A 360 -11.39 33.19 10.19
C ASP A 360 -12.69 32.36 10.08
N ASP A 361 -12.85 31.37 10.97
CA ASP A 361 -13.95 30.39 11.01
C ASP A 361 -14.09 29.49 9.76
N LYS A 362 -13.09 29.50 8.88
CA LYS A 362 -13.05 28.64 7.70
C LYS A 362 -12.07 27.48 7.89
N VAL A 363 -12.53 26.27 7.58
CA VAL A 363 -11.68 25.08 7.56
C VAL A 363 -10.98 24.99 6.21
N ILE A 364 -9.64 25.05 6.24
CA ILE A 364 -8.79 24.92 5.06
C ILE A 364 -8.07 23.57 5.14
N LYS A 365 -8.28 22.73 4.14
CA LYS A 365 -7.71 21.37 4.06
C LYS A 365 -6.43 21.37 3.25
N ILE A 366 -5.35 20.81 3.79
CA ILE A 366 -4.04 20.71 3.13
C ILE A 366 -3.65 19.24 2.99
N ALA A 367 -3.35 18.83 1.76
CA ALA A 367 -2.85 17.49 1.49
C ALA A 367 -1.41 17.31 2.01
N PRO A 368 -1.06 16.16 2.62
CA PRO A 368 0.29 15.85 3.09
C PRO A 368 1.38 16.03 2.03
N LEU A 369 1.10 15.67 0.78
CA LEU A 369 2.02 15.81 -0.33
C LEU A 369 2.36 17.27 -0.66
N ALA A 370 1.44 18.20 -0.44
CA ALA A 370 1.70 19.62 -0.65
C ALA A 370 2.70 20.16 0.40
N ILE A 371 2.54 19.78 1.67
CA ILE A 371 3.51 20.09 2.74
C ILE A 371 4.86 19.46 2.42
N TYR A 372 4.86 18.18 2.02
CA TYR A 372 6.08 17.49 1.62
C TYR A 372 6.81 18.19 0.47
N ALA A 373 6.08 18.59 -0.59
CA ALA A 373 6.64 19.24 -1.76
C ALA A 373 7.36 20.57 -1.43
N VAL A 374 6.85 21.30 -0.45
CA VAL A 374 7.44 22.56 0.00
C VAL A 374 8.70 22.33 0.84
N LEU A 375 8.65 21.39 1.77
CA LEU A 375 9.75 21.16 2.71
C LEU A 375 10.94 20.43 2.08
N LYS A 376 10.73 19.63 1.04
CA LYS A 376 11.82 18.98 0.29
C LYS A 376 12.77 19.96 -0.41
N GLU A 377 12.35 21.21 -0.64
CA GLU A 377 13.17 22.27 -1.23
C GLU A 377 14.18 22.90 -0.25
N VAL A 378 14.06 22.57 1.04
CA VAL A 378 15.01 23.05 2.06
C VAL A 378 16.26 22.16 2.06
N HIS A 379 17.30 22.59 1.40
CA HIS A 379 18.53 21.79 1.15
C HIS A 379 19.28 21.38 2.42
N SER A 380 19.17 22.15 3.51
CA SER A 380 19.76 21.82 4.81
C SER A 380 18.98 20.73 5.56
N LEU A 381 17.78 20.36 5.11
CA LEU A 381 16.88 19.41 5.74
C LEU A 381 17.11 18.00 5.18
N ARG A 382 17.62 17.08 6.00
CA ARG A 382 17.82 15.67 5.61
C ARG A 382 16.53 14.89 5.70
N ARG A 383 15.84 14.98 6.85
CA ARG A 383 14.55 14.32 7.12
C ARG A 383 13.67 15.23 7.95
N PHE A 384 12.37 15.10 7.77
CA PHE A 384 11.41 15.87 8.56
C PHE A 384 10.14 15.09 8.81
N GLN A 385 9.45 15.48 9.87
CA GLN A 385 8.10 15.04 10.17
C GLN A 385 7.32 16.23 10.74
N VAL A 386 6.20 16.52 10.11
CA VAL A 386 5.28 17.61 10.48
C VAL A 386 4.07 17.01 11.19
N LEU A 387 3.89 17.35 12.46
CA LEU A 387 2.77 16.92 13.25
C LEU A 387 1.79 18.10 13.37
N VAL A 388 0.61 17.96 12.79
CA VAL A 388 -0.46 18.96 12.92
C VAL A 388 -1.24 18.65 14.19
N CYS A 389 -0.91 19.36 15.27
CA CYS A 389 -1.39 19.06 16.63
C CYS A 389 -2.77 19.66 16.90
N SER A 390 -3.07 20.82 16.30
CA SER A 390 -4.36 21.49 16.37
C SER A 390 -4.58 22.38 15.14
N GLU A 391 -5.68 23.07 15.08
CA GLU A 391 -6.10 23.96 13.98
C GLU A 391 -5.07 25.01 13.57
N ASN A 392 -4.19 25.43 14.49
CA ASN A 392 -3.16 26.44 14.25
C ASN A 392 -1.81 26.12 14.89
N ARG A 393 -1.58 24.87 15.33
CA ARG A 393 -0.34 24.44 15.95
C ARG A 393 0.29 23.27 15.21
N VAL A 394 1.52 23.48 14.77
CA VAL A 394 2.33 22.50 14.07
C VAL A 394 3.63 22.26 14.84
N GLU A 395 3.97 21.01 15.11
CA GLU A 395 5.27 20.61 15.63
C GLU A 395 6.11 20.01 14.49
N MET A 396 7.33 20.47 14.34
CA MET A 396 8.28 19.94 13.34
C MET A 396 9.39 19.16 14.02
N ARG A 397 9.53 17.89 13.66
CA ARG A 397 10.69 17.06 13.95
C ARG A 397 11.60 17.13 12.75
N ILE A 398 12.83 17.50 12.94
CA ILE A 398 13.81 17.64 11.85
C ILE A 398 15.12 16.95 12.16
N GLU A 399 15.74 16.44 11.10
CA GLU A 399 17.14 16.00 11.05
C GLU A 399 17.81 16.82 9.94
N GLN A 400 18.85 17.56 10.28
CA GLN A 400 19.59 18.41 9.35
C GLN A 400 20.66 17.60 8.60
N MET A 401 21.13 18.16 7.50
CA MET A 401 22.31 17.65 6.78
C MET A 401 23.58 17.83 7.64
N ASP A 402 24.60 17.00 7.37
CA ASP A 402 25.89 17.11 8.02
C ASP A 402 26.45 18.52 7.81
N ASN A 403 27.05 19.10 8.85
CA ASN A 403 27.58 20.47 8.87
C ASN A 403 26.55 21.60 8.77
N CYS A 404 25.25 21.32 8.92
CA CYS A 404 24.21 22.34 9.03
C CYS A 404 23.76 22.50 10.49
N ASP A 405 23.48 23.74 10.89
CA ASP A 405 22.93 24.04 12.20
C ASP A 405 21.44 23.68 12.25
N ARG A 406 21.01 23.04 13.35
CA ARG A 406 19.63 22.55 13.50
C ARG A 406 18.62 23.68 13.62
N LEU A 407 18.97 24.74 14.36
CA LEU A 407 18.05 25.87 14.55
C LEU A 407 17.89 26.66 13.25
N VAL A 408 19.00 26.92 12.55
CA VAL A 408 18.96 27.59 11.24
C VAL A 408 18.16 26.75 10.22
N THR A 409 18.34 25.42 10.21
CA THR A 409 17.56 24.53 9.34
C THR A 409 16.07 24.57 9.68
N PHE A 410 15.73 24.59 10.98
CA PHE A 410 14.34 24.73 11.41
C PHE A 410 13.73 26.08 11.00
N GLU A 411 14.45 27.19 11.18
CA GLU A 411 13.98 28.52 10.77
C GLU A 411 13.67 28.56 9.27
N GLN A 412 14.55 28.00 8.43
CA GLN A 412 14.33 27.88 6.99
C GLN A 412 13.09 27.02 6.68
N ALA A 413 13.01 25.83 7.26
CA ALA A 413 11.90 24.91 7.04
C ALA A 413 10.57 25.52 7.53
N SER A 414 10.56 26.14 8.71
CA SER A 414 9.39 26.85 9.25
C SER A 414 8.94 28.00 8.36
N ALA A 415 9.89 28.78 7.82
CA ALA A 415 9.59 29.87 6.90
C ALA A 415 8.96 29.34 5.58
N HIS A 416 9.52 28.28 4.99
CA HIS A 416 8.96 27.64 3.81
C HIS A 416 7.53 27.14 4.06
N LEU A 417 7.31 26.45 5.19
CA LEU A 417 5.97 25.96 5.55
C LEU A 417 4.98 27.10 5.76
N LYS A 418 5.35 28.11 6.55
CA LYS A 418 4.48 29.29 6.81
C LYS A 418 4.15 30.06 5.53
N ASN A 419 5.14 30.30 4.67
CA ASN A 419 4.92 30.96 3.38
C ASN A 419 3.93 30.17 2.51
N PHE A 420 4.08 28.85 2.43
CA PHE A 420 3.13 28.02 1.71
C PHE A 420 1.74 28.09 2.31
N LEU A 421 1.61 27.93 3.63
CA LEU A 421 0.30 28.01 4.32
C LEU A 421 -0.36 29.37 4.13
N ALA A 422 0.42 30.46 4.11
CA ALA A 422 -0.09 31.81 3.82
C ALA A 422 -0.65 31.90 2.40
N THR A 423 -0.04 31.27 1.39
CA THR A 423 -0.61 31.20 0.04
C THR A 423 -1.95 30.48 -0.02
N GLN A 424 -2.20 29.60 0.95
CA GLN A 424 -3.47 28.88 1.10
C GLN A 424 -4.48 29.63 1.97
N GLY A 425 -4.14 30.85 2.42
CA GLY A 425 -4.98 31.66 3.28
C GLY A 425 -4.88 31.34 4.79
N ILE A 426 -3.83 30.59 5.20
CA ILE A 426 -3.58 30.22 6.60
C ILE A 426 -2.40 31.05 7.09
N THR A 427 -2.65 32.08 7.88
CA THR A 427 -1.62 33.04 8.34
C THR A 427 -1.33 32.93 9.85
N ASP A 428 -2.25 32.39 10.64
CA ASP A 428 -2.10 32.22 12.09
C ASP A 428 -1.72 30.77 12.42
N VAL A 429 -0.46 30.40 12.10
CA VAL A 429 0.08 29.08 12.44
C VAL A 429 1.33 29.22 13.30
N ASN A 430 1.28 28.61 14.48
CA ASN A 430 2.40 28.46 15.38
C ASN A 430 3.20 27.19 15.02
N VAL A 431 4.39 27.34 14.46
CA VAL A 431 5.30 26.24 14.13
C VAL A 431 6.40 26.18 15.19
N ILE A 432 6.52 25.04 15.85
CA ILE A 432 7.48 24.80 16.93
C ILE A 432 8.45 23.66 16.54
N LEU A 433 9.72 23.80 16.97
CA LEU A 433 10.71 22.76 16.85
C LEU A 433 10.50 21.70 17.95
N SER A 434 10.43 20.44 17.54
CA SER A 434 10.42 19.31 18.48
C SER A 434 11.84 18.96 18.93
N ASP A 435 12.01 18.57 20.18
CA ASP A 435 13.27 17.99 20.68
C ASP A 435 13.48 16.57 20.12
N THR A 436 12.41 15.93 19.67
CA THR A 436 12.42 14.57 19.12
C THR A 436 12.81 14.59 17.64
N LEU A 437 13.66 13.66 17.23
CA LEU A 437 13.97 13.43 15.80
C LEU A 437 12.79 12.80 15.07
N PRO A 438 12.74 12.90 13.70
CA PRO A 438 11.76 12.20 12.90
C PRO A 438 11.75 10.71 13.20
N GLN A 439 10.56 10.14 13.46
CA GLN A 439 10.38 8.78 13.93
C GLN A 439 9.47 7.98 13.01
N GLN A 440 9.74 6.69 12.88
CA GLN A 440 8.83 5.74 12.28
C GLN A 440 7.70 5.39 13.25
N HIS A 441 6.56 4.99 12.70
CA HIS A 441 5.46 4.51 13.52
C HIS A 441 5.88 3.23 14.28
N PRO A 442 5.76 3.17 15.62
CA PRO A 442 6.38 2.13 16.43
C PRO A 442 5.84 0.72 16.17
N VAL A 443 4.63 0.62 15.62
CA VAL A 443 3.98 -0.67 15.34
C VAL A 443 4.12 -1.05 13.86
N SER A 444 3.84 -0.13 12.94
CA SER A 444 3.84 -0.42 11.49
C SER A 444 5.20 -0.23 10.82
N GLY A 445 6.18 0.38 11.49
CA GLY A 445 7.48 0.73 10.93
C GLY A 445 7.43 1.72 9.76
N LYS A 446 6.24 2.20 9.37
CA LYS A 446 6.08 3.16 8.29
C LYS A 446 6.49 4.56 8.75
N PHE A 447 7.03 5.32 7.82
CA PHE A 447 7.36 6.72 8.04
C PHE A 447 6.32 7.61 7.35
N LYS A 448 5.73 8.56 8.10
CA LYS A 448 4.86 9.59 7.56
C LYS A 448 5.53 10.95 7.72
N HIS A 449 5.72 11.66 6.62
CA HIS A 449 6.26 13.03 6.65
C HIS A 449 5.29 14.03 7.27
N VAL A 450 4.01 13.79 7.15
CA VAL A 450 2.96 14.62 7.76
C VAL A 450 2.03 13.71 8.56
N VAL A 451 1.79 14.06 9.80
CA VAL A 451 0.93 13.31 10.73
C VAL A 451 -0.16 14.25 11.21
N ASN A 452 -1.39 13.88 10.94
CA ASN A 452 -2.54 14.59 11.52
C ASN A 452 -2.82 14.02 12.92
N MET A 453 -2.49 14.82 13.95
CA MET A 453 -2.70 14.44 15.37
C MET A 453 -4.12 14.76 15.86
N GLN A 454 -4.93 15.45 15.06
CA GLN A 454 -6.32 15.81 15.41
C GLN A 454 -7.27 14.62 15.32
N ASN A 455 -6.87 13.55 14.63
CA ASN A 455 -7.65 12.32 14.39
C ASN A 455 -7.18 11.13 15.27
N ILE A 456 -6.36 11.38 16.29
CA ILE A 456 -5.84 10.34 17.20
C ILE A 456 -6.59 10.39 18.52
#